data_050a5933fc0b95add2d728653f0a6a0a
#
_entry.id   050a5933fc0b95add2d728653f0a6a0a
#
_cell.length_a   1.000
_cell.length_b   1.000
_cell.length_c   1.000
_cell.angle_alpha   90.00
_cell.angle_beta   90.00
_cell.angle_gamma   90.00
#
_symmetry.space_group_name_H-M   'P 1'
#
loop_
_entity.id
_entity.type
_entity.pdbx_description
1 polymer ?
#
loop_
_entity_poly.entity_id
_entity_poly.type
_entity_poly.pdbx_seq_one_letter_code
_entity_poly.pdbx_strand_id
1 'polypeptide(L)'
;MAQNTREDIIACARRLFEERGYNGVSMRDIAGALDISVGNLTYHFKKKESLLEAILLSAGQDRQKLPPPQTLEELRQYFLHMLEVQQTYAFYFDSYHQLAQTSPTLARIQQELLGGVAADLQTALTHLRASGLLTPEAYPGQSPALVRTLTVLLMSRLPGEDRRTTGPAGVQTVLNSLQALSPAHGGGKEVP
;
A
#
# COMPACT_ATOMS: atom_id res chain seq x y z
N MET A 1 -7.68 29.24 -21.06
CA MET A 1 -8.15 28.45 -19.91
C MET A 1 -7.56 27.07 -20.08
N ALA A 2 -6.70 26.61 -19.17
CA ALA A 2 -6.21 25.23 -19.19
C ALA A 2 -7.43 24.30 -19.04
N GLN A 3 -7.60 23.38 -19.98
CA GLN A 3 -8.63 22.36 -19.92
C GLN A 3 -8.23 21.42 -18.77
N ASN A 4 -8.92 21.50 -17.63
CA ASN A 4 -8.64 20.59 -16.50
C ASN A 4 -8.90 19.16 -16.97
N THR A 5 -7.84 18.40 -17.03
CA THR A 5 -7.88 17.00 -17.45
C THR A 5 -8.47 16.13 -16.34
N ARG A 6 -8.82 14.91 -16.66
CA ARG A 6 -9.31 13.93 -15.68
C ARG A 6 -8.27 13.72 -14.55
N GLU A 7 -7.00 13.77 -14.89
CA GLU A 7 -5.87 13.65 -13.97
C GLU A 7 -5.78 14.82 -12.98
N ASP A 8 -6.01 16.06 -13.45
CA ASP A 8 -6.03 17.25 -12.58
C ASP A 8 -7.16 17.17 -11.55
N ILE A 9 -8.32 16.66 -11.95
CA ILE A 9 -9.47 16.44 -11.07
C ILE A 9 -9.13 15.40 -10.00
N ILE A 10 -8.51 14.26 -10.37
CA ILE A 10 -8.09 13.21 -9.44
C ILE A 10 -7.05 13.77 -8.45
N ALA A 11 -6.05 14.49 -8.93
CA ALA A 11 -5.00 15.07 -8.10
C ALA A 11 -5.56 16.09 -7.09
N CYS A 12 -6.45 16.98 -7.55
CA CYS A 12 -7.12 17.96 -6.69
C CYS A 12 -8.00 17.27 -5.63
N ALA A 13 -8.81 16.30 -6.03
CA ALA A 13 -9.67 15.56 -5.12
C ALA A 13 -8.85 14.82 -4.05
N ARG A 14 -7.76 14.14 -4.43
CA ARG A 14 -6.85 13.48 -3.50
C ARG A 14 -6.30 14.46 -2.48
N ARG A 15 -5.75 15.60 -2.94
CA ARG A 15 -5.22 16.64 -2.03
C ARG A 15 -6.27 17.13 -1.03
N LEU A 16 -7.48 17.41 -1.49
CA LEU A 16 -8.56 17.86 -0.61
C LEU A 16 -8.97 16.77 0.40
N PHE A 17 -9.00 15.49 -0.01
CA PHE A 17 -9.29 14.38 0.89
C PHE A 17 -8.19 14.19 1.94
N GLU A 18 -6.92 14.42 1.60
CA GLU A 18 -5.80 14.42 2.56
C GLU A 18 -5.91 15.57 3.58
N GLU A 19 -6.29 16.77 3.11
CA GLU A 19 -6.39 17.97 3.97
C GLU A 19 -7.60 17.94 4.92
N ARG A 20 -8.74 17.40 4.46
CA ARG A 20 -10.04 17.57 5.15
C ARG A 20 -10.77 16.25 5.43
N GLY A 21 -10.17 15.13 5.08
CA GLY A 21 -10.82 13.82 5.10
C GLY A 21 -11.85 13.65 3.99
N TYR A 22 -12.12 12.38 3.63
CA TYR A 22 -13.09 12.09 2.57
C TYR A 22 -14.47 12.69 2.84
N ASN A 23 -14.98 12.56 4.06
CA ASN A 23 -16.33 13.04 4.41
C ASN A 23 -16.45 14.57 4.44
N GLY A 24 -15.34 15.29 4.71
CA GLY A 24 -15.30 16.76 4.79
C GLY A 24 -15.25 17.48 3.45
N VAL A 25 -15.22 16.75 2.31
CA VAL A 25 -15.11 17.32 0.96
C VAL A 25 -16.33 16.97 0.12
N SER A 26 -16.90 17.98 -0.56
CA SER A 26 -18.00 17.82 -1.51
C SER A 26 -17.52 17.96 -2.96
N MET A 27 -18.36 17.56 -3.92
CA MET A 27 -18.13 17.80 -5.36
C MET A 27 -18.00 19.30 -5.68
N ARG A 28 -18.71 20.16 -4.93
CA ARG A 28 -18.62 21.63 -5.08
C ARG A 28 -17.27 22.17 -4.62
N ASP A 29 -16.71 21.63 -3.54
CA ASP A 29 -15.38 22.04 -3.05
C ASP A 29 -14.31 21.70 -4.07
N ILE A 30 -14.39 20.52 -4.71
CA ILE A 30 -13.46 20.09 -5.75
C ILE A 30 -13.59 20.98 -6.99
N ALA A 31 -14.81 21.23 -7.45
CA ALA A 31 -15.08 22.10 -8.60
C ALA A 31 -14.57 23.54 -8.34
N GLY A 32 -14.85 24.09 -7.13
CA GLY A 32 -14.36 25.42 -6.74
C GLY A 32 -12.84 25.50 -6.65
N ALA A 33 -12.17 24.48 -6.16
CA ALA A 33 -10.69 24.43 -6.09
C ALA A 33 -10.01 24.37 -7.47
N LEU A 34 -10.74 23.93 -8.49
CA LEU A 34 -10.26 23.85 -9.88
C LEU A 34 -10.76 25.00 -10.76
N ASP A 35 -11.56 25.91 -10.20
CA ASP A 35 -12.25 26.98 -10.93
C ASP A 35 -13.06 26.47 -12.15
N ILE A 36 -13.79 25.35 -11.95
CA ILE A 36 -14.69 24.77 -12.95
C ILE A 36 -16.12 24.69 -12.43
N SER A 37 -17.07 24.55 -13.33
CA SER A 37 -18.46 24.27 -12.94
C SER A 37 -18.62 22.85 -12.39
N VAL A 38 -19.58 22.66 -11.46
CA VAL A 38 -19.96 21.31 -11.00
C VAL A 38 -20.43 20.44 -12.18
N GLY A 39 -21.05 21.02 -13.19
CA GLY A 39 -21.45 20.32 -14.43
C GLY A 39 -20.26 19.75 -15.19
N ASN A 40 -19.16 20.52 -15.29
CA ASN A 40 -17.92 20.04 -15.90
C ASN A 40 -17.30 18.88 -15.06
N LEU A 41 -17.23 19.04 -13.74
CA LEU A 41 -16.75 17.98 -12.86
C LEU A 41 -17.58 16.70 -13.00
N THR A 42 -18.91 16.80 -13.01
CA THR A 42 -19.81 15.64 -13.11
C THR A 42 -19.83 14.99 -14.49
N TYR A 43 -19.38 15.67 -15.53
CA TYR A 43 -19.10 15.08 -16.83
C TYR A 43 -17.97 14.01 -16.73
N HIS A 44 -16.93 14.29 -15.97
CA HIS A 44 -15.82 13.37 -15.76
C HIS A 44 -16.12 12.32 -14.67
N PHE A 45 -16.73 12.74 -13.56
CA PHE A 45 -17.02 11.90 -12.39
C PHE A 45 -18.42 12.18 -11.88
N LYS A 46 -19.34 11.26 -12.12
CA LYS A 46 -20.76 11.43 -11.76
C LYS A 46 -21.00 11.65 -10.26
N LYS A 47 -20.13 11.12 -9.43
CA LYS A 47 -20.24 11.17 -7.95
C LYS A 47 -18.86 11.09 -7.28
N LYS A 48 -18.81 11.47 -6.00
CA LYS A 48 -17.57 11.49 -5.21
C LYS A 48 -16.92 10.10 -5.07
N GLU A 49 -17.74 9.05 -4.99
CA GLU A 49 -17.26 7.67 -4.94
C GLU A 49 -16.48 7.29 -6.20
N SER A 50 -16.88 7.77 -7.38
CA SER A 50 -16.14 7.51 -8.63
C SER A 50 -14.77 8.19 -8.65
N LEU A 51 -14.61 9.33 -7.96
CA LEU A 51 -13.31 9.95 -7.74
C LEU A 51 -12.45 9.10 -6.80
N LEU A 52 -13.03 8.62 -5.71
CA LEU A 52 -12.33 7.75 -4.77
C LEU A 52 -11.87 6.46 -5.47
N GLU A 53 -12.74 5.82 -6.27
CA GLU A 53 -12.40 4.65 -7.08
C GLU A 53 -11.19 4.93 -7.99
N ALA A 54 -11.17 6.07 -8.69
CA ALA A 54 -10.07 6.47 -9.56
C ALA A 54 -8.76 6.72 -8.78
N ILE A 55 -8.84 7.34 -7.60
CA ILE A 55 -7.70 7.56 -6.72
C ILE A 55 -7.11 6.22 -6.24
N LEU A 56 -7.95 5.26 -5.85
CA LEU A 56 -7.49 3.94 -5.40
C LEU A 56 -6.88 3.10 -6.53
N LEU A 57 -7.38 3.23 -7.75
CA LEU A 57 -6.76 2.62 -8.92
C LEU A 57 -5.35 3.20 -9.16
N SER A 58 -5.16 4.51 -8.97
CA SER A 58 -3.83 5.14 -9.02
C SER A 58 -2.91 4.62 -7.93
N ALA A 59 -3.42 4.41 -6.70
CA ALA A 59 -2.64 3.79 -5.62
C ALA A 59 -2.18 2.37 -5.98
N GLY A 60 -3.02 1.60 -6.66
CA GLY A 60 -2.66 0.28 -7.19
C GLY A 60 -1.53 0.35 -8.24
N GLN A 61 -1.57 1.34 -9.13
CA GLN A 61 -0.51 1.57 -10.11
C GLN A 61 0.79 2.02 -9.44
N ASP A 62 0.73 2.89 -8.43
CA ASP A 62 1.90 3.32 -7.66
C ASP A 62 2.56 2.14 -6.94
N ARG A 63 1.78 1.23 -6.35
CA ARG A 63 2.27 -0.01 -5.77
C ARG A 63 3.05 -0.87 -6.78
N GLN A 64 2.55 -0.99 -8.01
CA GLN A 64 3.12 -1.85 -9.06
C GLN A 64 4.40 -1.29 -9.70
N LYS A 65 4.91 -0.13 -9.26
CA LYS A 65 6.17 0.43 -9.78
C LYS A 65 7.40 -0.42 -9.46
N LEU A 66 7.32 -1.26 -8.43
CA LEU A 66 8.37 -2.22 -8.12
C LEU A 66 7.91 -3.64 -8.47
N PRO A 67 8.79 -4.47 -9.06
CA PRO A 67 8.51 -5.87 -9.25
C PRO A 67 8.51 -6.62 -7.90
N PRO A 68 7.98 -7.85 -7.83
CA PRO A 68 8.10 -8.71 -6.66
C PRO A 68 9.58 -8.90 -6.29
N PRO A 69 9.97 -8.68 -5.02
CA PRO A 69 11.36 -8.72 -4.59
C PRO A 69 11.95 -10.14 -4.65
N GLN A 70 13.22 -10.23 -5.05
CA GLN A 70 13.98 -11.48 -5.17
C GLN A 70 15.12 -11.58 -4.16
N THR A 71 15.49 -10.46 -3.54
CA THR A 71 16.53 -10.37 -2.51
C THR A 71 16.00 -9.71 -1.24
N LEU A 72 16.70 -9.86 -0.11
CA LEU A 72 16.33 -9.18 1.14
C LEU A 72 16.42 -7.66 1.01
N GLU A 73 17.37 -7.14 0.21
CA GLU A 73 17.46 -5.69 -0.04
C GLU A 73 16.31 -5.19 -0.89
N GLU A 74 15.92 -5.92 -1.94
CA GLU A 74 14.73 -5.58 -2.73
C GLU A 74 13.45 -5.67 -1.89
N LEU A 75 13.36 -6.63 -0.96
CA LEU A 75 12.25 -6.70 -0.01
C LEU A 75 12.20 -5.48 0.91
N ARG A 76 13.37 -4.99 1.36
CA ARG A 76 13.48 -3.75 2.13
C ARG A 76 12.98 -2.56 1.31
N GLN A 77 13.41 -2.43 0.06
CA GLN A 77 12.96 -1.37 -0.85
C GLN A 77 11.47 -1.45 -1.12
N TYR A 78 10.93 -2.65 -1.29
CA TYR A 78 9.49 -2.87 -1.45
C TYR A 78 8.70 -2.37 -0.23
N PHE A 79 9.12 -2.69 0.99
CA PHE A 79 8.46 -2.20 2.20
C PHE A 79 8.55 -0.67 2.33
N LEU A 80 9.71 -0.07 2.04
CA LEU A 80 9.86 1.39 2.05
C LEU A 80 8.94 2.06 1.02
N HIS A 81 8.88 1.51 -0.19
CA HIS A 81 7.97 2.00 -1.22
C HIS A 81 6.49 1.87 -0.80
N MET A 82 6.10 0.77 -0.17
CA MET A 82 4.74 0.61 0.37
C MET A 82 4.41 1.65 1.44
N LEU A 83 5.38 2.04 2.28
CA LEU A 83 5.20 3.15 3.23
C LEU A 83 5.00 4.50 2.51
N GLU A 84 5.72 4.77 1.44
CA GLU A 84 5.54 5.98 0.62
C GLU A 84 4.14 6.01 -0.01
N VAL A 85 3.67 4.88 -0.56
CA VAL A 85 2.31 4.74 -1.07
C VAL A 85 1.29 5.01 0.04
N GLN A 86 1.47 4.43 1.23
CA GLN A 86 0.58 4.68 2.36
C GLN A 86 0.57 6.16 2.80
N GLN A 87 1.71 6.85 2.76
CA GLN A 87 1.78 8.28 3.06
C GLN A 87 1.05 9.11 2.00
N THR A 88 1.23 8.77 0.74
CA THR A 88 0.60 9.44 -0.40
C THR A 88 -0.93 9.33 -0.39
N TYR A 89 -1.47 8.25 0.20
CA TYR A 89 -2.90 7.97 0.29
C TYR A 89 -3.39 7.83 1.74
N ALA A 90 -2.83 8.64 2.66
CA ALA A 90 -3.06 8.51 4.10
C ALA A 90 -4.54 8.56 4.48
N PHE A 91 -5.33 9.48 3.89
CA PHE A 91 -6.78 9.59 4.14
C PHE A 91 -7.52 8.26 3.91
N TYR A 92 -7.08 7.47 2.92
CA TYR A 92 -7.66 6.18 2.61
C TYR A 92 -7.31 5.14 3.67
N PHE A 93 -6.02 5.03 4.04
CA PHE A 93 -5.59 4.07 5.05
C PHE A 93 -6.15 4.38 6.44
N ASP A 94 -6.37 5.66 6.77
CA ASP A 94 -6.99 6.09 8.02
C ASP A 94 -8.49 5.74 8.09
N SER A 95 -9.15 5.67 6.94
CA SER A 95 -10.59 5.40 6.83
C SER A 95 -10.90 4.07 6.14
N TYR A 96 -9.93 3.17 6.06
CA TYR A 96 -9.98 1.94 5.26
C TYR A 96 -11.28 1.15 5.41
N HIS A 97 -11.64 0.81 6.66
CA HIS A 97 -12.85 0.00 6.92
C HIS A 97 -14.14 0.75 6.59
N GLN A 98 -14.19 2.05 6.87
CA GLN A 98 -15.36 2.87 6.58
C GLN A 98 -15.57 3.03 5.07
N LEU A 99 -14.49 3.26 4.33
CA LEU A 99 -14.55 3.44 2.88
C LEU A 99 -14.95 2.16 2.14
N ALA A 100 -14.56 0.98 2.63
CA ALA A 100 -15.00 -0.31 2.08
C ALA A 100 -16.52 -0.48 2.09
N GLN A 101 -17.19 0.12 3.08
CA GLN A 101 -18.66 0.05 3.22
C GLN A 101 -19.41 1.04 2.31
N THR A 102 -18.69 1.96 1.66
CA THR A 102 -19.29 3.02 0.83
C THR A 102 -19.89 2.48 -0.46
N SER A 103 -19.22 1.50 -1.09
CA SER A 103 -19.74 0.82 -2.28
C SER A 103 -19.13 -0.55 -2.49
N PRO A 104 -19.85 -1.50 -3.13
CA PRO A 104 -19.30 -2.80 -3.50
C PRO A 104 -18.08 -2.70 -4.41
N THR A 105 -18.03 -1.70 -5.29
CA THR A 105 -16.89 -1.44 -6.18
C THR A 105 -15.64 -1.10 -5.38
N LEU A 106 -15.76 -0.23 -4.37
CA LEU A 106 -14.64 0.11 -3.49
C LEU A 106 -14.15 -1.09 -2.70
N ALA A 107 -15.06 -1.89 -2.16
CA ALA A 107 -14.71 -3.13 -1.47
C ALA A 107 -13.91 -4.09 -2.37
N ARG A 108 -14.32 -4.23 -3.64
CA ARG A 108 -13.61 -5.05 -4.63
C ARG A 108 -12.21 -4.50 -4.94
N ILE A 109 -12.08 -3.19 -5.19
CA ILE A 109 -10.78 -2.54 -5.43
C ILE A 109 -9.85 -2.77 -4.24
N GLN A 110 -10.36 -2.64 -3.01
CA GLN A 110 -9.58 -2.92 -1.79
C GLN A 110 -9.10 -4.37 -1.72
N GLN A 111 -9.97 -5.33 -2.04
CA GLN A 111 -9.59 -6.75 -2.07
C GLN A 111 -8.52 -7.03 -3.13
N GLU A 112 -8.62 -6.40 -4.30
CA GLU A 112 -7.61 -6.51 -5.37
C GLU A 112 -6.26 -5.92 -4.95
N LEU A 113 -6.26 -4.76 -4.28
CA LEU A 113 -5.04 -4.14 -3.75
C LEU A 113 -4.35 -5.04 -2.71
N LEU A 114 -5.13 -5.58 -1.75
CA LEU A 114 -4.62 -6.51 -0.74
C LEU A 114 -4.10 -7.81 -1.35
N GLY A 115 -4.87 -8.37 -2.28
CA GLY A 115 -4.49 -9.58 -3.01
C GLY A 115 -3.18 -9.41 -3.77
N GLY A 116 -2.99 -8.23 -4.39
CA GLY A 116 -1.75 -7.89 -5.08
C GLY A 116 -0.53 -7.85 -4.15
N VAL A 117 -0.64 -7.19 -3.00
CA VAL A 117 0.43 -7.16 -1.98
C VAL A 117 0.74 -8.58 -1.48
N ALA A 118 -0.29 -9.37 -1.18
CA ALA A 118 -0.09 -10.74 -0.73
C ALA A 118 0.59 -11.63 -1.79
N ALA A 119 0.24 -11.45 -3.06
CA ALA A 119 0.87 -12.18 -4.16
C ALA A 119 2.35 -11.80 -4.33
N ASP A 120 2.69 -10.50 -4.25
CA ASP A 120 4.09 -10.05 -4.32
C ASP A 120 4.91 -10.63 -3.17
N LEU A 121 4.40 -10.60 -1.94
CA LEU A 121 5.06 -11.17 -0.76
C LEU A 121 5.20 -12.69 -0.85
N GLN A 122 4.17 -13.39 -1.35
CA GLN A 122 4.24 -14.85 -1.56
C GLN A 122 5.33 -15.19 -2.58
N THR A 123 5.41 -14.44 -3.68
CA THR A 123 6.44 -14.59 -4.70
C THR A 123 7.83 -14.35 -4.11
N ALA A 124 7.99 -13.26 -3.35
CA ALA A 124 9.24 -12.93 -2.67
C ALA A 124 9.72 -14.05 -1.72
N LEU A 125 8.85 -14.53 -0.83
CA LEU A 125 9.21 -15.60 0.10
C LEU A 125 9.58 -16.91 -0.63
N THR A 126 8.90 -17.21 -1.73
CA THR A 126 9.20 -18.37 -2.56
C THR A 126 10.60 -18.24 -3.17
N HIS A 127 10.93 -17.09 -3.74
CA HIS A 127 12.26 -16.81 -4.30
C HIS A 127 13.37 -16.85 -3.26
N LEU A 128 13.17 -16.19 -2.12
CA LEU A 128 14.15 -16.13 -1.04
C LEU A 128 14.45 -17.51 -0.46
N ARG A 129 13.46 -18.40 -0.40
CA ARG A 129 13.69 -19.81 0.00
C ARG A 129 14.39 -20.63 -1.09
N ALA A 130 13.97 -20.49 -2.33
CA ALA A 130 14.58 -21.21 -3.46
C ALA A 130 16.07 -20.85 -3.64
N SER A 131 16.43 -19.59 -3.34
CA SER A 131 17.82 -19.13 -3.37
C SER A 131 18.62 -19.41 -2.08
N GLY A 132 18.02 -20.08 -1.08
CA GLY A 132 18.68 -20.39 0.19
C GLY A 132 18.88 -19.19 1.14
N LEU A 133 18.30 -18.04 0.84
CA LEU A 133 18.36 -16.85 1.71
C LEU A 133 17.43 -16.96 2.92
N LEU A 134 16.39 -17.79 2.85
CA LEU A 134 15.53 -18.18 3.96
C LEU A 134 15.52 -19.69 4.13
N THR A 135 15.38 -20.15 5.37
CA THR A 135 15.22 -21.57 5.68
C THR A 135 13.93 -22.12 5.07
N PRO A 136 13.87 -23.44 4.76
CA PRO A 136 12.63 -24.12 4.43
C PRO A 136 11.54 -23.89 5.49
N GLU A 137 10.28 -24.07 5.11
CA GLU A 137 9.18 -23.97 6.08
C GLU A 137 9.40 -24.94 7.25
N ALA A 138 9.29 -24.41 8.47
CA ALA A 138 9.38 -25.24 9.68
C ALA A 138 8.12 -26.11 9.89
N TYR A 139 6.98 -25.68 9.32
CA TYR A 139 5.71 -26.40 9.34
C TYR A 139 4.86 -26.02 8.12
N PRO A 140 3.96 -26.89 7.66
CA PRO A 140 3.07 -26.60 6.54
C PRO A 140 2.22 -25.35 6.79
N GLY A 141 2.23 -24.41 5.86
CA GLY A 141 1.43 -23.17 5.96
C GLY A 141 2.13 -22.00 6.61
N GLN A 142 3.42 -22.11 6.97
CA GLN A 142 4.19 -20.99 7.52
C GLN A 142 4.25 -19.80 6.56
N SER A 143 4.49 -20.01 5.24
CA SER A 143 4.54 -18.93 4.26
C SER A 143 3.20 -18.20 4.13
N PRO A 144 2.06 -18.86 3.95
CA PRO A 144 0.78 -18.19 3.93
C PRO A 144 0.46 -17.40 5.21
N ALA A 145 0.82 -17.93 6.38
CA ALA A 145 0.66 -17.24 7.65
C ALA A 145 1.51 -15.97 7.71
N LEU A 146 2.78 -16.05 7.31
CA LEU A 146 3.71 -14.93 7.28
C LEU A 146 3.25 -13.86 6.26
N VAL A 147 2.84 -14.26 5.05
CA VAL A 147 2.27 -13.34 4.05
C VAL A 147 1.07 -12.60 4.61
N ARG A 148 0.14 -13.30 5.25
CA ARG A 148 -1.04 -12.67 5.88
C ARG A 148 -0.63 -11.65 6.94
N THR A 149 0.29 -12.02 7.83
CA THR A 149 0.80 -11.13 8.89
C THR A 149 1.44 -9.88 8.31
N LEU A 150 2.34 -10.03 7.33
CA LEU A 150 3.02 -8.91 6.66
C LEU A 150 2.03 -8.01 5.92
N THR A 151 1.05 -8.59 5.22
CA THR A 151 0.01 -7.83 4.54
C THR A 151 -0.81 -7.00 5.52
N VAL A 152 -1.23 -7.59 6.66
CA VAL A 152 -1.96 -6.87 7.71
C VAL A 152 -1.10 -5.74 8.28
N LEU A 153 0.17 -5.99 8.61
CA LEU A 153 1.08 -4.97 9.12
C LEU A 153 1.28 -3.81 8.13
N LEU A 154 1.41 -4.11 6.84
CA LEU A 154 1.52 -3.09 5.79
C LEU A 154 0.21 -2.30 5.60
N MET A 155 -0.95 -2.84 5.94
CA MET A 155 -2.23 -2.14 5.82
C MET A 155 -2.66 -1.45 7.12
N SER A 156 -2.06 -1.83 8.25
CA SER A 156 -2.41 -1.27 9.56
C SER A 156 -1.71 0.07 9.79
N ARG A 157 -2.45 0.99 10.40
CA ARG A 157 -1.89 2.21 10.97
C ARG A 157 -2.11 2.18 12.48
N LEU A 158 -1.02 2.26 13.24
CA LEU A 158 -1.13 2.41 14.69
C LEU A 158 -1.43 3.87 15.03
N PRO A 159 -2.44 4.14 15.86
CA PRO A 159 -2.76 5.51 16.28
C PRO A 159 -1.57 6.16 16.97
N GLY A 160 -1.25 7.41 16.62
CA GLY A 160 -0.18 8.18 17.23
C GLY A 160 1.23 7.94 16.69
N GLU A 161 1.42 7.01 15.76
CA GLU A 161 2.73 6.82 15.11
C GLU A 161 2.95 7.83 13.98
N ASP A 162 4.06 8.56 14.07
CA ASP A 162 4.58 9.31 12.92
C ASP A 162 5.33 8.34 11.97
N ARG A 163 4.70 7.97 10.87
CA ARG A 163 5.27 7.04 9.88
C ARG A 163 6.55 7.54 9.24
N ARG A 164 6.83 8.83 9.28
CA ARG A 164 8.10 9.37 8.78
C ARG A 164 9.28 8.95 9.64
N THR A 165 9.04 8.76 10.93
CA THR A 165 10.08 8.38 11.90
C THR A 165 10.03 6.90 12.28
N THR A 166 8.83 6.33 12.51
CA THR A 166 8.66 4.94 12.93
C THR A 166 8.57 3.94 11.78
N GLY A 167 8.11 4.37 10.60
CA GLY A 167 7.96 3.50 9.44
C GLY A 167 9.25 2.79 9.02
N PRO A 168 10.38 3.51 8.79
CA PRO A 168 11.66 2.87 8.48
C PRO A 168 12.19 1.95 9.58
N ALA A 169 12.01 2.31 10.86
CA ALA A 169 12.36 1.46 11.98
C ALA A 169 11.50 0.19 12.05
N GLY A 170 10.19 0.31 11.76
CA GLY A 170 9.28 -0.82 11.64
C GLY A 170 9.68 -1.78 10.51
N VAL A 171 10.06 -1.26 9.35
CA VAL A 171 10.61 -2.07 8.24
C VAL A 171 11.85 -2.83 8.69
N GLN A 172 12.77 -2.17 9.38
CA GLN A 172 13.98 -2.83 9.89
C GLN A 172 13.65 -3.95 10.91
N THR A 173 12.65 -3.73 11.75
CA THR A 173 12.18 -4.76 12.71
C THR A 173 11.61 -5.99 11.98
N VAL A 174 10.80 -5.77 10.93
CA VAL A 174 10.28 -6.86 10.09
C VAL A 174 11.42 -7.64 9.42
N LEU A 175 12.39 -6.93 8.84
CA LEU A 175 13.54 -7.56 8.20
C LEU A 175 14.40 -8.35 9.17
N ASN A 176 14.65 -7.83 10.37
CA ASN A 176 15.37 -8.55 11.44
C ASN A 176 14.63 -9.84 11.83
N SER A 177 13.29 -9.79 11.90
CA SER A 177 12.47 -10.97 12.17
C SER A 177 12.56 -12.01 11.03
N LEU A 178 12.65 -11.56 9.78
CA LEU A 178 12.86 -12.43 8.62
C LEU A 178 14.29 -12.99 8.57
N GLN A 179 15.30 -12.22 9.00
CA GLN A 179 16.67 -12.70 9.10
C GLN A 179 16.83 -13.84 10.14
N ALA A 180 15.99 -13.86 11.17
CA ALA A 180 15.95 -14.99 12.10
C ALA A 180 15.52 -16.31 11.41
N LEU A 181 14.89 -16.23 10.25
CA LEU A 181 14.57 -17.36 9.38
C LEU A 181 15.67 -17.65 8.34
N SER A 182 16.78 -16.88 8.33
CA SER A 182 17.91 -17.17 7.45
C SER A 182 18.73 -18.33 8.01
N PRO A 183 19.34 -19.17 7.15
CA PRO A 183 20.27 -20.18 7.61
C PRO A 183 21.37 -19.50 8.44
N ALA A 184 21.64 -19.98 9.65
CA ALA A 184 22.78 -19.52 10.41
C ALA A 184 24.01 -19.64 9.51
N HIS A 185 24.74 -18.55 9.30
CA HIS A 185 26.05 -18.60 8.65
C HIS A 185 26.86 -19.60 9.47
N GLY A 186 27.16 -20.73 8.86
CA GLY A 186 27.92 -21.80 9.51
C GLY A 186 29.20 -21.18 10.04
N GLY A 187 29.25 -20.99 11.37
CA GLY A 187 30.48 -20.72 12.06
C GLY A 187 31.40 -21.85 11.72
N GLY A 188 32.52 -21.56 11.04
CA GLY A 188 33.54 -22.52 10.75
C GLY A 188 33.89 -23.28 12.02
N LYS A 189 33.51 -24.55 12.09
CA LYS A 189 34.16 -25.48 12.98
C LYS A 189 35.52 -25.70 12.35
N GLU A 190 36.52 -24.96 12.80
CA GLU A 190 37.87 -25.48 12.84
C GLU A 190 37.79 -26.76 13.67
N VAL A 191 37.95 -27.87 13.03
CA VAL A 191 38.19 -29.14 13.65
C VAL A 191 39.70 -29.20 13.95
N PRO A 192 40.13 -29.51 15.14
CA PRO A 192 41.55 -29.62 15.51
C PRO A 192 42.26 -30.79 14.80
#